data_fdf2acec935d21a2ca1e8ea8ab4373a3
#
_entry.id   fdf2acec935d21a2ca1e8ea8ab4373a3
#
_cell.length_a   1.000
_cell.length_b   1.000
_cell.length_c   1.000
_cell.angle_alpha   90.00
_cell.angle_beta   90.00
_cell.angle_gamma   90.00
#
_symmetry.space_group_name_H-M   'P 1'
#
loop_
_entity.id
_entity.type
_entity.pdbx_description
1 polymer ?
#
loop_
_entity_poly.entity_id
_entity_poly.type
_entity_poly.pdbx_seq_one_letter_code
_entity_poly.pdbx_strand_id
1 'polypeptide(L)'
;MTDPETKKVVTLWINYLKSRPDSLYDNPYWNSKEKAEYTHFDFLENEFEPSLYMGFPVTILNVINNNGLYQIKSIFASYDSPGKPPNILCIANVFAKKENSEYKLYNALPINRDKEWNHKKLGYIDYYFPYYHVFDSIKARKQNDFLIDVCKSFDVPTRPVEYYFADDFNEIERLRGFDYEMGTSGKLKPQGKADYDRVYCGGMGEYYPHELIHIFFNPYFPNCHNWVSEGVATFLGGSRGQELSWHIKRANEYLLEHPEIDLNNILKLKTIDEYTDYRYVIGGLICELVYEKGGLKLLKDFLNTGKTDRDYYNAIEKFLHVKQAVLNKFLREEIAKHSK
;
A
#
# COMPACT_ATOMS: atom_id res chain seq x y z
N MET A 1 -26.43 -1.27 -28.37
CA MET A 1 -25.54 -0.08 -28.26
C MET A 1 -25.63 0.67 -29.57
N THR A 2 -26.22 1.84 -29.57
CA THR A 2 -26.59 2.60 -30.76
C THR A 2 -25.56 3.67 -31.16
N ASP A 3 -24.79 4.20 -30.20
CA ASP A 3 -23.79 5.20 -30.48
C ASP A 3 -22.46 4.58 -30.96
N PRO A 4 -22.00 4.92 -32.19
CA PRO A 4 -20.75 4.37 -32.76
C PRO A 4 -19.48 4.71 -31.96
N GLU A 5 -19.41 5.88 -31.34
CA GLU A 5 -18.24 6.28 -30.58
C GLU A 5 -18.15 5.50 -29.25
N THR A 6 -19.27 5.32 -28.57
CA THR A 6 -19.36 4.44 -27.37
C THR A 6 -18.96 3.01 -27.71
N LYS A 7 -19.33 2.51 -28.90
CA LYS A 7 -18.93 1.17 -29.36
C LYS A 7 -17.41 1.05 -29.52
N LYS A 8 -16.73 2.08 -30.04
CA LYS A 8 -15.27 2.12 -30.16
C LYS A 8 -14.59 2.07 -28.78
N VAL A 9 -15.10 2.85 -27.82
CA VAL A 9 -14.60 2.89 -26.44
C VAL A 9 -14.77 1.52 -25.75
N VAL A 10 -15.91 0.89 -25.87
CA VAL A 10 -16.14 -0.47 -25.34
C VAL A 10 -15.19 -1.47 -25.98
N THR A 11 -15.00 -1.38 -27.31
CA THR A 11 -14.07 -2.26 -28.03
C THR A 11 -12.61 -2.05 -27.56
N LEU A 12 -12.20 -0.80 -27.33
CA LEU A 12 -10.88 -0.47 -26.77
C LEU A 12 -10.66 -1.17 -25.42
N TRP A 13 -11.62 -1.03 -24.49
CA TRP A 13 -11.54 -1.64 -23.16
C TRP A 13 -11.48 -3.17 -23.24
N ILE A 14 -12.35 -3.80 -24.04
CA ILE A 14 -12.34 -5.25 -24.24
C ILE A 14 -11.01 -5.74 -24.83
N ASN A 15 -10.45 -5.03 -25.80
CA ASN A 15 -9.17 -5.40 -26.43
C ASN A 15 -8.02 -5.28 -25.43
N TYR A 16 -8.02 -4.23 -24.62
CA TYR A 16 -7.05 -4.07 -23.53
C TYR A 16 -7.12 -5.24 -22.54
N LEU A 17 -8.30 -5.58 -22.02
CA LEU A 17 -8.48 -6.70 -21.09
C LEU A 17 -8.00 -8.06 -21.65
N LYS A 18 -8.04 -8.22 -22.99
CA LYS A 18 -7.55 -9.41 -23.66
C LYS A 18 -6.06 -9.41 -23.98
N SER A 19 -5.41 -8.27 -23.86
CA SER A 19 -4.01 -8.08 -24.33
C SER A 19 -2.95 -8.69 -23.43
N ARG A 20 -3.29 -9.17 -22.23
CA ARG A 20 -2.35 -9.63 -21.20
C ARG A 20 -1.28 -8.56 -20.94
N PRO A 21 -1.59 -7.54 -20.13
CA PRO A 21 -0.70 -6.40 -19.89
C PRO A 21 0.67 -6.78 -19.31
N ASP A 22 0.77 -7.89 -18.59
CA ASP A 22 1.99 -8.49 -18.09
C ASP A 22 3.04 -8.85 -19.17
N SER A 23 2.59 -8.97 -20.42
CA SER A 23 3.45 -9.25 -21.57
C SER A 23 3.74 -8.04 -22.45
N LEU A 24 3.18 -6.88 -22.16
CA LEU A 24 3.23 -5.68 -22.98
C LEU A 24 3.82 -4.51 -22.20
N TYR A 25 5.13 -4.38 -22.19
CA TYR A 25 5.82 -3.26 -21.54
C TYR A 25 5.37 -1.88 -22.03
N ASP A 26 5.01 -1.74 -23.32
CA ASP A 26 4.42 -0.53 -23.91
C ASP A 26 3.02 -0.85 -24.43
N ASN A 27 2.04 -0.84 -23.51
CA ASN A 27 0.66 -1.15 -23.85
C ASN A 27 0.06 -0.11 -24.82
N PRO A 28 -0.33 -0.49 -26.05
CA PRO A 28 -0.77 0.47 -27.06
C PRO A 28 -2.15 1.07 -26.77
N TYR A 29 -2.90 0.54 -25.82
CA TYR A 29 -4.24 1.00 -25.47
C TYR A 29 -4.20 2.23 -24.53
N TRP A 30 -3.10 2.43 -23.81
CA TRP A 30 -2.92 3.56 -22.88
C TRP A 30 -2.40 4.82 -23.58
N ASN A 31 -2.74 5.96 -22.99
CA ASN A 31 -2.35 7.27 -23.48
C ASN A 31 -0.83 7.52 -23.33
N SER A 32 -0.31 8.37 -24.24
CA SER A 32 1.13 8.66 -24.29
C SER A 32 1.62 9.45 -23.08
N LYS A 33 0.76 10.29 -22.48
CA LYS A 33 1.13 11.14 -21.34
C LYS A 33 1.44 10.27 -20.11
N GLU A 34 0.53 9.40 -19.70
CA GLU A 34 0.75 8.54 -18.54
C GLU A 34 1.92 7.58 -18.75
N LYS A 35 2.10 7.04 -19.97
CA LYS A 35 3.26 6.22 -20.30
C LYS A 35 4.60 6.95 -20.16
N ALA A 36 4.64 8.24 -20.40
CA ALA A 36 5.84 9.05 -20.26
C ALA A 36 6.10 9.49 -18.80
N GLU A 37 5.04 9.71 -18.02
CA GLU A 37 5.12 10.25 -16.67
C GLU A 37 5.25 9.17 -15.58
N TYR A 38 4.69 7.96 -15.81
CA TYR A 38 4.59 6.92 -14.80
C TYR A 38 5.20 5.60 -15.29
N THR A 39 6.06 5.01 -14.49
CA THR A 39 6.62 3.67 -14.77
C THR A 39 5.54 2.59 -14.77
N HIS A 40 4.54 2.73 -13.90
CA HIS A 40 3.40 1.82 -13.75
C HIS A 40 2.11 2.53 -14.13
N PHE A 41 1.90 2.72 -15.40
CA PHE A 41 0.72 3.38 -15.96
C PHE A 41 -0.43 2.40 -16.25
N ASP A 42 -0.11 1.13 -16.49
CA ASP A 42 -1.10 0.11 -16.87
C ASP A 42 -1.96 -0.29 -15.68
N PHE A 43 -3.28 -0.11 -15.81
CA PHE A 43 -4.23 -0.35 -14.73
C PHE A 43 -4.17 -1.79 -14.18
N LEU A 44 -4.09 -2.81 -15.05
CA LEU A 44 -4.07 -4.20 -14.60
C LEU A 44 -2.73 -4.59 -13.99
N GLU A 45 -1.63 -4.02 -14.46
CA GLU A 45 -0.30 -4.24 -13.88
C GLU A 45 -0.15 -3.53 -12.54
N ASN A 46 -0.66 -2.30 -12.45
CA ASN A 46 -0.49 -1.45 -11.27
C ASN A 46 -1.42 -1.83 -10.10
N GLU A 47 -2.68 -2.17 -10.40
CA GLU A 47 -3.70 -2.38 -9.36
C GLU A 47 -3.93 -3.85 -9.04
N PHE A 48 -3.62 -4.76 -9.96
CA PHE A 48 -3.83 -6.20 -9.79
C PHE A 48 -2.62 -6.99 -10.24
N GLU A 49 -2.31 -8.07 -9.52
CA GLU A 49 -1.52 -9.14 -10.11
C GLU A 49 -2.31 -9.75 -11.27
N PRO A 50 -1.73 -9.91 -12.47
CA PRO A 50 -2.43 -10.40 -13.65
C PRO A 50 -3.17 -11.73 -13.43
N SER A 51 -2.60 -12.61 -12.61
CA SER A 51 -3.24 -13.88 -12.22
C SER A 51 -4.51 -13.69 -11.40
N LEU A 52 -4.59 -12.62 -10.61
CA LEU A 52 -5.74 -12.35 -9.75
C LEU A 52 -6.96 -11.93 -10.57
N TYR A 53 -6.80 -10.93 -11.47
CA TYR A 53 -7.95 -10.49 -12.27
C TYR A 53 -8.49 -11.56 -13.22
N MET A 54 -7.65 -12.49 -13.70
CA MET A 54 -8.07 -13.59 -14.57
C MET A 54 -9.06 -14.54 -13.88
N GLY A 55 -9.03 -14.64 -12.56
CA GLY A 55 -10.02 -15.35 -11.75
C GLY A 55 -11.34 -14.62 -11.57
N PHE A 56 -11.42 -13.33 -12.01
CA PHE A 56 -12.58 -12.46 -11.83
C PHE A 56 -13.03 -11.88 -13.19
N PRO A 57 -13.86 -12.60 -13.96
CA PRO A 57 -14.40 -12.12 -15.23
C PRO A 57 -14.97 -10.72 -15.12
N VAL A 58 -14.76 -9.92 -16.18
CA VAL A 58 -15.14 -8.51 -16.20
C VAL A 58 -16.47 -8.30 -16.91
N THR A 59 -17.39 -7.58 -16.25
CA THR A 59 -18.64 -7.12 -16.84
C THR A 59 -18.65 -5.59 -16.86
N ILE A 60 -18.85 -4.99 -18.03
CA ILE A 60 -19.04 -3.56 -18.18
C ILE A 60 -20.44 -3.20 -17.67
N LEU A 61 -20.52 -2.38 -16.63
CA LEU A 61 -21.77 -1.95 -16.02
C LEU A 61 -22.40 -0.80 -16.82
N ASN A 62 -21.59 0.21 -17.15
CA ASN A 62 -22.00 1.32 -18.02
C ASN A 62 -20.80 2.01 -18.67
N VAL A 63 -21.11 2.86 -19.67
CA VAL A 63 -20.18 3.80 -20.28
C VAL A 63 -20.87 5.15 -20.36
N ILE A 64 -20.32 6.17 -19.74
CA ILE A 64 -20.86 7.52 -19.67
C ILE A 64 -19.97 8.45 -20.48
N ASN A 65 -20.56 9.19 -21.41
CA ASN A 65 -19.87 10.23 -22.18
C ASN A 65 -20.05 11.61 -21.53
N ASN A 66 -18.98 12.20 -21.06
CA ASN A 66 -18.92 13.55 -20.53
C ASN A 66 -18.10 14.44 -21.49
N ASN A 67 -18.76 14.93 -22.53
CA ASN A 67 -18.12 15.84 -23.53
C ASN A 67 -16.84 15.26 -24.16
N GLY A 68 -16.89 13.98 -24.56
CA GLY A 68 -15.75 13.31 -25.19
C GLY A 68 -14.79 12.61 -24.22
N LEU A 69 -14.94 12.79 -22.93
CA LEU A 69 -14.32 11.97 -21.89
C LEU A 69 -15.30 10.85 -21.49
N TYR A 70 -14.98 9.63 -21.85
CA TYR A 70 -15.80 8.46 -21.58
C TYR A 70 -15.32 7.82 -20.26
N GLN A 71 -16.24 7.63 -19.32
CA GLN A 71 -16.03 6.84 -18.11
C GLN A 71 -16.56 5.42 -18.35
N ILE A 72 -15.71 4.43 -18.19
CA ILE A 72 -16.03 3.01 -18.29
C ILE A 72 -16.09 2.43 -16.90
N LYS A 73 -17.27 2.05 -16.41
CA LYS A 73 -17.45 1.38 -15.13
C LYS A 73 -17.58 -0.11 -15.36
N SER A 74 -16.74 -0.89 -14.68
CA SER A 74 -16.70 -2.35 -14.78
C SER A 74 -16.67 -3.00 -13.41
N ILE A 75 -17.30 -4.17 -13.31
CA ILE A 75 -17.21 -5.06 -12.16
C ILE A 75 -16.32 -6.25 -12.51
N PHE A 76 -15.41 -6.58 -11.62
CA PHE A 76 -14.57 -7.77 -11.64
C PHE A 76 -15.13 -8.73 -10.59
N ALA A 77 -15.74 -9.84 -11.03
CA ALA A 77 -16.44 -10.75 -10.13
C ALA A 77 -16.36 -12.21 -10.61
N SER A 78 -16.26 -13.13 -9.65
CA SER A 78 -16.36 -14.57 -9.90
C SER A 78 -17.58 -15.16 -9.19
N TYR A 79 -17.98 -16.36 -9.61
CA TYR A 79 -19.10 -17.10 -9.03
C TYR A 79 -18.63 -18.50 -8.63
N ASP A 80 -18.75 -18.87 -7.36
CA ASP A 80 -18.37 -20.20 -6.89
C ASP A 80 -19.32 -21.30 -7.39
N SER A 81 -20.61 -20.97 -7.50
CA SER A 81 -21.64 -21.88 -8.02
C SER A 81 -22.92 -21.12 -8.39
N PRO A 82 -23.75 -21.68 -9.28
CA PRO A 82 -25.05 -21.10 -9.62
C PRO A 82 -25.92 -20.86 -8.38
N GLY A 83 -26.51 -19.66 -8.29
CA GLY A 83 -27.40 -19.27 -7.17
C GLY A 83 -26.70 -18.73 -5.92
N LYS A 84 -25.37 -18.73 -5.86
CA LYS A 84 -24.63 -17.99 -4.81
C LYS A 84 -24.34 -16.54 -5.24
N PRO A 85 -24.22 -15.61 -4.29
CA PRO A 85 -23.79 -14.25 -4.60
C PRO A 85 -22.39 -14.27 -5.24
N PRO A 86 -22.08 -13.30 -6.11
CA PRO A 86 -20.75 -13.17 -6.69
C PRO A 86 -19.72 -12.81 -5.63
N ASN A 87 -18.49 -13.32 -5.81
CA ASN A 87 -17.31 -12.80 -5.14
C ASN A 87 -16.83 -11.60 -5.95
N ILE A 88 -17.00 -10.41 -5.42
CA ILE A 88 -16.62 -9.17 -6.11
C ILE A 88 -15.19 -8.80 -5.70
N LEU A 89 -14.28 -8.74 -6.68
CA LEU A 89 -12.93 -8.23 -6.47
C LEU A 89 -12.97 -6.70 -6.36
N CYS A 90 -13.54 -6.04 -7.38
CA CYS A 90 -13.71 -4.60 -7.37
C CYS A 90 -14.82 -4.13 -8.34
N ILE A 91 -15.22 -2.85 -8.14
CA ILE A 91 -15.95 -2.06 -9.13
C ILE A 91 -15.04 -0.88 -9.48
N ALA A 92 -14.53 -0.88 -10.71
CA ALA A 92 -13.52 0.06 -11.16
C ALA A 92 -14.02 0.98 -12.28
N ASN A 93 -13.49 2.20 -12.28
CA ASN A 93 -13.70 3.21 -13.30
C ASN A 93 -12.39 3.48 -14.04
N VAL A 94 -12.40 3.33 -15.36
CA VAL A 94 -11.30 3.71 -16.25
C VAL A 94 -11.85 4.73 -17.23
N PHE A 95 -11.03 5.66 -17.68
CA PHE A 95 -11.47 6.68 -18.63
C PHE A 95 -10.91 6.43 -20.02
N ALA A 96 -11.60 6.96 -21.03
CA ALA A 96 -11.12 6.98 -22.41
C ALA A 96 -11.42 8.32 -23.07
N LYS A 97 -10.46 8.84 -23.82
CA LYS A 97 -10.66 10.02 -24.70
C LYS A 97 -9.82 9.88 -25.96
N LYS A 98 -10.10 10.71 -26.96
CA LYS A 98 -9.31 10.73 -28.19
C LYS A 98 -7.93 11.35 -27.92
N GLU A 99 -6.90 10.63 -28.36
CA GLU A 99 -5.56 11.11 -28.55
C GLU A 99 -5.28 11.04 -30.06
N ASN A 100 -5.12 12.22 -30.69
CA ASN A 100 -5.16 12.35 -32.14
C ASN A 100 -6.52 11.88 -32.70
N SER A 101 -6.55 10.79 -33.47
CA SER A 101 -7.78 10.24 -34.08
C SER A 101 -8.30 8.98 -33.38
N GLU A 102 -7.56 8.43 -32.40
CA GLU A 102 -7.85 7.16 -31.74
C GLU A 102 -8.22 7.36 -30.28
N TYR A 103 -9.08 6.49 -29.76
CA TYR A 103 -9.33 6.43 -28.32
C TYR A 103 -8.18 5.75 -27.60
N LYS A 104 -7.77 6.32 -26.45
CA LYS A 104 -6.80 5.74 -25.52
C LYS A 104 -7.39 5.72 -24.12
N LEU A 105 -6.92 4.77 -23.31
CA LEU A 105 -7.29 4.63 -21.90
C LEU A 105 -6.50 5.59 -21.02
N TYR A 106 -7.12 6.00 -19.92
CA TYR A 106 -6.57 6.87 -18.89
C TYR A 106 -6.96 6.35 -17.52
N ASN A 107 -6.04 6.38 -16.57
CA ASN A 107 -6.36 6.09 -15.16
C ASN A 107 -7.28 7.16 -14.57
N ALA A 108 -8.06 6.75 -13.58
CA ALA A 108 -8.98 7.64 -12.89
C ALA A 108 -8.23 8.66 -12.01
N LEU A 109 -7.12 8.25 -11.38
CA LEU A 109 -6.37 9.06 -10.42
C LEU A 109 -6.04 10.47 -10.93
N PRO A 110 -5.37 10.69 -12.08
CA PRO A 110 -5.06 12.04 -12.54
C PRO A 110 -6.31 12.87 -12.83
N ILE A 111 -7.35 12.23 -13.39
CA ILE A 111 -8.59 12.90 -13.78
C ILE A 111 -9.37 13.36 -12.56
N ASN A 112 -9.52 12.48 -11.56
CA ASN A 112 -10.24 12.79 -10.33
C ASN A 112 -9.49 13.79 -9.46
N ARG A 113 -8.15 13.63 -9.36
CA ARG A 113 -7.27 14.55 -8.65
C ARG A 113 -7.41 15.98 -9.19
N ASP A 114 -7.21 16.16 -10.48
CA ASP A 114 -7.20 17.48 -11.10
C ASP A 114 -8.57 18.18 -11.05
N LYS A 115 -9.65 17.42 -10.83
CA LYS A 115 -11.02 17.94 -10.74
C LYS A 115 -11.43 18.32 -9.31
N GLU A 116 -11.05 17.52 -8.31
CA GLU A 116 -11.70 17.54 -6.98
C GLU A 116 -10.71 17.69 -5.81
N TRP A 117 -9.40 17.69 -6.07
CA TRP A 117 -8.38 17.69 -5.01
C TRP A 117 -7.49 18.92 -5.05
N ASN A 118 -7.13 19.41 -3.87
CA ASN A 118 -6.13 20.45 -3.70
C ASN A 118 -4.71 19.87 -3.76
N HIS A 119 -3.75 20.73 -4.11
CA HIS A 119 -2.33 20.38 -4.13
C HIS A 119 -1.51 21.35 -3.31
N LYS A 120 -0.52 20.85 -2.56
CA LYS A 120 0.47 21.64 -1.87
C LYS A 120 1.80 20.91 -1.80
N LYS A 121 2.87 21.58 -2.23
CA LYS A 121 4.23 21.06 -2.15
C LYS A 121 4.92 21.53 -0.88
N LEU A 122 5.55 20.60 -0.14
CA LEU A 122 6.42 20.90 0.99
C LEU A 122 7.67 20.00 0.95
N GLY A 123 8.82 20.60 0.69
CA GLY A 123 10.08 19.86 0.55
C GLY A 123 10.04 18.84 -0.60
N TYR A 124 10.24 17.58 -0.26
CA TYR A 124 10.21 16.45 -1.21
C TYR A 124 8.82 15.87 -1.42
N ILE A 125 7.79 16.36 -0.70
CA ILE A 125 6.46 15.75 -0.69
C ILE A 125 5.47 16.68 -1.42
N ASP A 126 4.82 16.14 -2.45
CA ASP A 126 3.69 16.74 -3.14
C ASP A 126 2.39 16.18 -2.53
N TYR A 127 1.74 16.99 -1.68
CA TYR A 127 0.50 16.62 -0.99
C TYR A 127 -0.72 16.87 -1.87
N TYR A 128 -1.59 15.86 -1.96
CA TYR A 128 -2.91 15.96 -2.58
C TYR A 128 -3.97 15.59 -1.55
N PHE A 129 -5.03 16.41 -1.43
CA PHE A 129 -6.05 16.27 -0.40
C PHE A 129 -7.39 16.85 -0.85
N PRO A 130 -8.52 16.38 -0.29
CA PRO A 130 -9.85 16.87 -0.65
C PRO A 130 -9.99 18.38 -0.44
N TYR A 131 -10.82 19.03 -1.25
CA TYR A 131 -11.02 20.50 -1.23
C TYR A 131 -11.52 21.04 0.12
N TYR A 132 -12.21 20.23 0.89
CA TYR A 132 -12.74 20.63 2.21
C TYR A 132 -11.71 20.52 3.34
N HIS A 133 -10.60 19.83 3.13
CA HIS A 133 -9.56 19.63 4.15
C HIS A 133 -8.73 20.89 4.37
N VAL A 134 -8.52 21.24 5.66
CA VAL A 134 -7.64 22.34 6.06
C VAL A 134 -6.23 21.80 6.30
N PHE A 135 -5.32 22.15 5.41
CA PHE A 135 -3.96 21.62 5.39
C PHE A 135 -3.13 22.06 6.62
N ASP A 136 -2.64 21.10 7.39
CA ASP A 136 -1.75 21.30 8.53
C ASP A 136 -0.28 21.32 8.10
N SER A 137 0.25 22.52 7.89
CA SER A 137 1.63 22.71 7.46
C SER A 137 2.67 22.33 8.53
N ILE A 138 2.28 22.21 9.81
CA ILE A 138 3.17 21.77 10.89
C ILE A 138 3.39 20.26 10.78
N LYS A 139 2.30 19.48 10.65
CA LYS A 139 2.39 18.04 10.43
C LYS A 139 3.11 17.70 9.15
N ALA A 140 2.80 18.40 8.04
CA ALA A 140 3.45 18.21 6.76
C ALA A 140 4.97 18.49 6.83
N ARG A 141 5.39 19.50 7.57
CA ARG A 141 6.81 19.80 7.81
C ARG A 141 7.48 18.69 8.61
N LYS A 142 6.84 18.24 9.70
CA LYS A 142 7.32 17.11 10.51
C LYS A 142 7.53 15.86 9.64
N GLN A 143 6.62 15.58 8.69
CA GLN A 143 6.72 14.47 7.74
C GLN A 143 7.93 14.60 6.81
N ASN A 144 8.14 15.79 6.25
CA ASN A 144 9.28 16.06 5.36
C ASN A 144 10.62 15.97 6.11
N ASP A 145 10.69 16.53 7.32
CA ASP A 145 11.89 16.47 8.16
C ASP A 145 12.23 15.02 8.55
N PHE A 146 11.22 14.26 8.95
CA PHE A 146 11.38 12.81 9.19
C PHE A 146 11.94 12.09 7.95
N LEU A 147 11.38 12.36 6.76
CA LEU A 147 11.85 11.77 5.51
C LEU A 147 13.34 12.07 5.26
N ILE A 148 13.75 13.34 5.41
CA ILE A 148 15.14 13.77 5.22
C ILE A 148 16.06 13.05 6.20
N ASP A 149 15.71 13.03 7.49
CA ASP A 149 16.52 12.45 8.55
C ASP A 149 16.67 10.93 8.37
N VAL A 150 15.59 10.23 8.06
CA VAL A 150 15.63 8.79 7.86
C VAL A 150 16.43 8.41 6.61
N CYS A 151 16.21 9.10 5.51
CA CYS A 151 16.96 8.87 4.27
C CYS A 151 18.46 9.11 4.49
N LYS A 152 18.83 10.22 5.14
CA LYS A 152 20.21 10.53 5.49
C LYS A 152 20.82 9.46 6.39
N SER A 153 20.09 8.99 7.40
CA SER A 153 20.56 7.97 8.36
C SER A 153 20.83 6.63 7.68
N PHE A 154 20.00 6.28 6.69
CA PHE A 154 20.13 5.00 5.99
C PHE A 154 20.94 5.05 4.69
N ASP A 155 21.54 6.21 4.35
CA ASP A 155 22.28 6.46 3.10
C ASP A 155 21.39 6.22 1.84
N VAL A 156 20.11 6.54 1.96
CA VAL A 156 19.13 6.45 0.88
C VAL A 156 18.92 7.86 0.30
N PRO A 157 19.05 8.06 -1.02
CA PRO A 157 18.81 9.38 -1.61
C PRO A 157 17.34 9.78 -1.52
N THR A 158 17.10 11.03 -1.16
CA THR A 158 15.76 11.63 -1.21
C THR A 158 15.34 11.90 -2.65
N ARG A 159 14.05 11.73 -2.94
CA ARG A 159 13.42 12.03 -4.22
C ARG A 159 12.00 12.55 -4.01
N PRO A 160 11.39 13.23 -4.99
CA PRO A 160 9.99 13.61 -4.90
C PRO A 160 9.07 12.40 -4.69
N VAL A 161 8.01 12.60 -3.91
CA VAL A 161 6.97 11.61 -3.65
C VAL A 161 5.60 12.29 -3.65
N GLU A 162 4.61 11.67 -4.28
CA GLU A 162 3.21 12.10 -4.21
C GLU A 162 2.55 11.48 -2.98
N TYR A 163 1.87 12.31 -2.19
CA TYR A 163 1.21 11.89 -0.96
C TYR A 163 -0.27 12.28 -1.00
N TYR A 164 -1.12 11.30 -1.19
CA TYR A 164 -2.57 11.43 -1.25
C TYR A 164 -3.17 11.08 0.09
N PHE A 165 -3.93 11.97 0.69
CA PHE A 165 -4.60 11.66 1.95
C PHE A 165 -6.03 12.22 2.01
N ALA A 166 -6.89 11.51 2.76
CA ALA A 166 -8.28 11.86 3.00
C ALA A 166 -8.71 11.45 4.42
N ASP A 167 -9.93 11.82 4.82
CA ASP A 167 -10.48 11.46 6.13
C ASP A 167 -10.74 9.96 6.27
N ASP A 168 -11.05 9.28 5.16
CA ASP A 168 -11.17 7.83 5.10
C ASP A 168 -10.55 7.23 3.83
N PHE A 169 -10.28 5.93 3.85
CA PHE A 169 -9.64 5.25 2.73
C PHE A 169 -10.60 5.01 1.55
N ASN A 170 -11.92 5.02 1.75
CA ASN A 170 -12.87 4.91 0.63
C ASN A 170 -12.79 6.15 -0.28
N GLU A 171 -12.42 7.31 0.26
CA GLU A 171 -12.18 8.52 -0.54
C GLU A 171 -10.94 8.38 -1.41
N ILE A 172 -9.88 7.79 -0.87
CA ILE A 172 -8.68 7.40 -1.63
C ILE A 172 -9.04 6.40 -2.74
N GLU A 173 -9.85 5.38 -2.44
CA GLU A 173 -10.29 4.41 -3.45
C GLU A 173 -11.08 5.09 -4.57
N ARG A 174 -12.01 5.99 -4.24
CA ARG A 174 -12.74 6.77 -5.24
C ARG A 174 -11.82 7.65 -6.10
N LEU A 175 -10.80 8.28 -5.49
CA LEU A 175 -9.78 9.02 -6.23
C LEU A 175 -9.06 8.11 -7.25
N ARG A 176 -8.68 6.90 -6.84
CA ARG A 176 -8.02 5.90 -7.69
C ARG A 176 -8.95 5.27 -8.73
N GLY A 177 -10.25 5.53 -8.62
CA GLY A 177 -11.27 5.04 -9.55
C GLY A 177 -12.03 3.81 -9.07
N PHE A 178 -11.92 3.42 -7.80
CA PHE A 178 -12.65 2.30 -7.25
C PHE A 178 -13.91 2.76 -6.49
N ASP A 179 -15.08 2.31 -6.93
CA ASP A 179 -16.31 2.43 -6.14
C ASP A 179 -16.35 1.36 -5.02
N TYR A 180 -15.65 0.26 -5.24
CA TYR A 180 -15.47 -0.84 -4.29
C TYR A 180 -14.17 -1.60 -4.60
N GLU A 181 -13.42 -1.95 -3.57
CA GLU A 181 -12.26 -2.86 -3.63
C GLU A 181 -12.32 -3.83 -2.45
N MET A 182 -12.17 -5.13 -2.75
CA MET A 182 -12.19 -6.18 -1.74
C MET A 182 -11.01 -6.04 -0.78
N GLY A 183 -11.33 -6.00 0.51
CA GLY A 183 -10.31 -5.92 1.56
C GLY A 183 -10.02 -4.51 2.06
N THR A 184 -10.36 -3.46 1.33
CA THR A 184 -10.17 -2.05 1.74
C THR A 184 -11.48 -1.32 1.97
N SER A 185 -12.46 -1.47 1.08
CA SER A 185 -13.73 -0.75 1.15
C SER A 185 -14.55 -1.04 2.41
N GLY A 186 -15.18 0.01 2.95
CA GLY A 186 -16.09 -0.07 4.11
C GLY A 186 -15.40 -0.25 5.45
N LYS A 187 -14.07 -0.17 5.52
CA LYS A 187 -13.33 -0.24 6.79
C LYS A 187 -13.15 1.16 7.37
N LEU A 188 -13.54 1.34 8.63
CA LEU A 188 -13.44 2.61 9.34
C LEU A 188 -12.06 2.88 9.94
N LYS A 189 -11.19 1.88 10.01
CA LYS A 189 -9.84 2.03 10.56
C LYS A 189 -8.93 2.82 9.62
N PRO A 190 -7.93 3.53 10.14
CA PRO A 190 -6.91 4.16 9.33
C PRO A 190 -6.17 3.14 8.47
N GLN A 191 -5.92 3.50 7.21
CA GLN A 191 -5.25 2.65 6.24
C GLN A 191 -4.22 3.45 5.46
N GLY A 192 -3.10 2.80 5.11
CA GLY A 192 -2.08 3.31 4.21
C GLY A 192 -1.73 2.29 3.13
N LYS A 193 -1.21 2.78 2.02
CA LYS A 193 -0.65 1.97 0.93
C LYS A 193 0.50 2.75 0.30
N ALA A 194 1.64 2.09 0.15
CA ALA A 194 2.75 2.55 -0.68
C ALA A 194 2.64 1.94 -2.08
N ASP A 195 2.83 2.75 -3.09
CA ASP A 195 2.77 2.34 -4.48
C ASP A 195 3.83 3.11 -5.27
N TYR A 196 5.00 2.50 -5.49
CA TYR A 196 6.20 3.04 -6.15
C TYR A 196 6.67 4.39 -5.59
N ASP A 197 6.14 5.50 -6.08
CA ASP A 197 6.45 6.88 -5.66
C ASP A 197 5.23 7.63 -5.10
N ARG A 198 4.17 6.89 -4.78
CA ARG A 198 2.92 7.39 -4.24
C ARG A 198 2.60 6.79 -2.89
N VAL A 199 2.16 7.62 -1.98
CA VAL A 199 1.55 7.21 -0.71
C VAL A 199 0.06 7.50 -0.78
N TYR A 200 -0.75 6.54 -0.40
CA TYR A 200 -2.19 6.69 -0.20
C TYR A 200 -2.50 6.51 1.29
N CYS A 201 -3.20 7.46 1.89
CA CYS A 201 -3.42 7.51 3.34
C CYS A 201 -4.86 7.91 3.67
N GLY A 202 -5.60 7.07 4.37
CA GLY A 202 -6.93 7.36 4.89
C GLY A 202 -6.93 7.45 6.41
N GLY A 203 -7.44 8.58 6.97
CA GLY A 203 -7.65 8.76 8.40
C GLY A 203 -6.44 9.19 9.22
N MET A 204 -5.30 9.55 8.59
CA MET A 204 -4.07 9.94 9.32
C MET A 204 -3.54 11.33 8.94
N GLY A 205 -4.09 11.94 7.89
CA GLY A 205 -3.72 13.30 7.46
C GLY A 205 -2.30 13.42 6.92
N GLU A 206 -1.67 14.58 7.18
CA GLU A 206 -0.38 14.96 6.61
C GLU A 206 0.84 14.24 7.22
N TYR A 207 0.64 13.46 8.28
CA TYR A 207 1.75 12.77 8.97
C TYR A 207 1.47 11.29 9.11
N TYR A 208 2.04 10.50 8.22
CA TYR A 208 2.08 9.03 8.30
C TYR A 208 3.36 8.51 7.66
N PRO A 209 4.46 8.42 8.42
CA PRO A 209 5.78 8.06 7.88
C PRO A 209 5.91 6.61 7.41
N HIS A 210 5.09 5.69 7.89
CA HIS A 210 5.17 4.25 7.61
C HIS A 210 5.32 3.93 6.12
N GLU A 211 4.43 4.46 5.30
CA GLU A 211 4.42 4.20 3.86
C GLU A 211 5.61 4.87 3.14
N LEU A 212 6.10 6.00 3.65
CA LEU A 212 7.31 6.62 3.11
C LEU A 212 8.53 5.72 3.29
N ILE A 213 8.62 5.00 4.42
CA ILE A 213 9.71 4.05 4.64
C ILE A 213 9.70 2.96 3.57
N HIS A 214 8.54 2.41 3.24
CA HIS A 214 8.43 1.43 2.14
C HIS A 214 8.88 2.01 0.79
N ILE A 215 8.41 3.21 0.43
CA ILE A 215 8.79 3.90 -0.82
C ILE A 215 10.31 4.07 -0.93
N PHE A 216 10.96 4.47 0.15
CA PHE A 216 12.39 4.80 0.13
C PHE A 216 13.28 3.58 0.41
N PHE A 217 12.82 2.60 1.19
CA PHE A 217 13.67 1.46 1.58
C PHE A 217 13.59 0.28 0.62
N ASN A 218 12.42 -0.04 0.09
CA ASN A 218 12.26 -1.23 -0.76
C ASN A 218 13.24 -1.31 -1.94
N PRO A 219 13.54 -0.20 -2.67
CA PRO A 219 14.52 -0.23 -3.75
C PRO A 219 15.98 -0.46 -3.27
N TYR A 220 16.31 -0.05 -2.04
CA TYR A 220 17.67 -0.11 -1.47
C TYR A 220 17.92 -1.35 -0.62
N PHE A 221 16.85 -1.97 -0.12
CA PHE A 221 16.90 -3.21 0.65
C PHE A 221 16.07 -4.32 -0.04
N PRO A 222 16.37 -4.64 -1.31
CA PRO A 222 15.56 -5.58 -2.10
C PRO A 222 15.54 -7.00 -1.54
N ASN A 223 16.48 -7.35 -0.66
CA ASN A 223 16.57 -8.65 0.02
C ASN A 223 15.98 -8.65 1.42
N CYS A 224 15.18 -7.63 1.78
CA CYS A 224 14.52 -7.54 3.07
C CYS A 224 13.35 -8.54 3.15
N HIS A 225 13.27 -9.30 4.23
CA HIS A 225 12.10 -10.11 4.54
C HIS A 225 10.89 -9.22 4.85
N ASN A 226 9.69 -9.62 4.43
CA ASN A 226 8.48 -8.80 4.62
C ASN A 226 8.24 -8.41 6.09
N TRP A 227 8.46 -9.31 7.07
CA TRP A 227 8.34 -8.98 8.49
C TRP A 227 9.38 -7.97 8.98
N VAL A 228 10.55 -7.92 8.36
CA VAL A 228 11.57 -6.91 8.66
C VAL A 228 11.21 -5.57 8.02
N SER A 229 10.70 -5.58 6.78
CA SER A 229 10.23 -4.38 6.09
C SER A 229 9.09 -3.70 6.83
N GLU A 230 8.05 -4.45 7.20
CA GLU A 230 6.94 -3.92 8.01
C GLU A 230 7.39 -3.54 9.43
N GLY A 231 8.32 -4.33 9.98
CA GLY A 231 8.89 -4.07 11.31
C GLY A 231 9.65 -2.76 11.37
N VAL A 232 10.54 -2.50 10.42
CA VAL A 232 11.30 -1.24 10.40
C VAL A 232 10.39 -0.04 10.13
N ALA A 233 9.38 -0.20 9.26
CA ALA A 233 8.39 0.85 9.01
C ALA A 233 7.58 1.16 10.27
N THR A 234 7.20 0.14 11.05
CA THR A 234 6.49 0.32 12.33
C THR A 234 7.40 0.89 13.42
N PHE A 235 8.66 0.41 13.52
CA PHE A 235 9.63 0.91 14.50
C PHE A 235 9.93 2.39 14.31
N LEU A 236 10.18 2.81 13.09
CA LEU A 236 10.56 4.21 12.79
C LEU A 236 9.36 5.14 12.58
N GLY A 237 8.28 4.64 11.98
CA GLY A 237 7.16 5.44 11.50
C GLY A 237 5.81 5.15 12.16
N GLY A 238 5.75 4.17 13.05
CA GLY A 238 4.49 3.67 13.60
C GLY A 238 3.67 2.86 12.59
N SER A 239 2.46 2.48 12.98
CA SER A 239 1.50 1.81 12.10
C SER A 239 0.08 2.29 12.40
N ARG A 240 -0.75 2.49 11.39
CA ARG A 240 -2.15 2.94 11.53
C ARG A 240 -2.31 4.20 12.41
N GLY A 241 -1.35 5.14 12.31
CA GLY A 241 -1.35 6.37 13.10
C GLY A 241 -0.93 6.21 14.56
N GLN A 242 -0.48 5.03 14.98
CA GLN A 242 -0.02 4.73 16.35
C GLN A 242 1.47 4.35 16.37
N GLU A 243 2.16 4.70 17.44
CA GLU A 243 3.56 4.33 17.65
C GLU A 243 3.72 2.84 18.00
N LEU A 244 4.92 2.29 17.84
CA LEU A 244 5.23 0.89 18.16
C LEU A 244 4.88 0.55 19.62
N SER A 245 5.18 1.44 20.58
CA SER A 245 4.87 1.27 22.00
C SER A 245 3.38 1.01 22.27
N TRP A 246 2.50 1.70 21.55
CA TRP A 246 1.06 1.47 21.64
C TRP A 246 0.67 0.05 21.19
N HIS A 247 1.25 -0.42 20.09
CA HIS A 247 1.01 -1.78 19.59
C HIS A 247 1.58 -2.85 20.54
N ILE A 248 2.77 -2.60 21.13
CA ILE A 248 3.37 -3.51 22.11
C ILE A 248 2.48 -3.66 23.35
N LYS A 249 1.94 -2.55 23.87
CA LYS A 249 1.02 -2.59 25.01
C LYS A 249 -0.21 -3.46 24.74
N ARG A 250 -0.86 -3.26 23.58
CA ARG A 250 -2.00 -4.06 23.15
C ARG A 250 -1.65 -5.55 22.99
N ALA A 251 -0.50 -5.83 22.37
CA ALA A 251 -0.04 -7.20 22.23
C ALA A 251 0.24 -7.87 23.57
N ASN A 252 0.80 -7.12 24.53
CA ASN A 252 1.02 -7.63 25.89
C ASN A 252 -0.29 -8.00 26.57
N GLU A 253 -1.27 -7.09 26.57
CA GLU A 253 -2.61 -7.33 27.15
C GLU A 253 -3.25 -8.59 26.52
N TYR A 254 -3.25 -8.68 25.19
CA TYR A 254 -3.81 -9.81 24.46
C TYR A 254 -3.09 -11.12 24.76
N LEU A 255 -1.75 -11.14 24.78
CA LEU A 255 -0.96 -12.34 25.03
C LEU A 255 -1.04 -12.83 26.48
N LEU A 256 -1.35 -11.96 27.45
CA LEU A 256 -1.65 -12.36 28.84
C LEU A 256 -2.96 -13.14 28.95
N GLU A 257 -3.97 -12.76 28.16
CA GLU A 257 -5.25 -13.45 28.08
C GLU A 257 -5.19 -14.72 27.22
N HIS A 258 -4.19 -14.83 26.34
CA HIS A 258 -4.00 -15.93 25.39
C HIS A 258 -2.63 -16.62 25.57
N PRO A 259 -2.42 -17.34 26.69
CA PRO A 259 -1.15 -18.04 26.96
C PRO A 259 -0.88 -19.21 26.00
N GLU A 260 -1.90 -19.73 25.32
CA GLU A 260 -1.82 -20.82 24.34
C GLU A 260 -1.14 -20.40 23.03
N ILE A 261 -1.01 -19.11 22.73
CA ILE A 261 -0.39 -18.62 21.50
C ILE A 261 1.12 -18.87 21.54
N ASP A 262 1.61 -19.66 20.57
CA ASP A 262 3.02 -20.01 20.43
C ASP A 262 3.76 -19.00 19.55
N LEU A 263 4.60 -18.16 20.15
CA LEU A 263 5.45 -17.20 19.45
C LEU A 263 6.75 -17.83 18.89
N ASN A 264 6.98 -19.14 18.99
CA ASN A 264 8.09 -19.79 18.28
C ASN A 264 7.85 -19.81 16.76
N ASN A 265 6.57 -19.77 16.34
CA ASN A 265 6.16 -19.82 14.93
C ASN A 265 5.46 -18.51 14.50
N ILE A 266 6.08 -17.37 14.80
CA ILE A 266 5.48 -16.04 14.59
C ILE A 266 4.94 -15.81 13.16
N LEU A 267 5.61 -16.34 12.14
CA LEU A 267 5.22 -16.16 10.74
C LEU A 267 3.87 -16.78 10.37
N LYS A 268 3.34 -17.68 11.22
CA LYS A 268 1.99 -18.26 11.08
C LYS A 268 0.90 -17.40 11.70
N LEU A 269 1.27 -16.44 12.55
CA LEU A 269 0.35 -15.53 13.22
C LEU A 269 -0.07 -14.42 12.26
N LYS A 270 -1.32 -13.97 12.37
CA LYS A 270 -1.88 -12.92 11.52
C LYS A 270 -2.15 -11.65 12.31
N THR A 271 -3.37 -11.46 12.73
CA THR A 271 -3.82 -10.25 13.41
C THR A 271 -4.19 -10.54 14.86
N ILE A 272 -3.95 -9.59 15.75
CA ILE A 272 -4.48 -9.57 17.11
C ILE A 272 -5.88 -8.98 17.06
N ASP A 273 -6.02 -7.83 16.41
CA ASP A 273 -7.29 -7.13 16.16
C ASP A 273 -7.23 -6.32 14.85
N GLU A 274 -8.24 -5.47 14.62
CA GLU A 274 -8.29 -4.65 13.40
C GLU A 274 -7.18 -3.60 13.29
N TYR A 275 -6.52 -3.22 14.39
CA TYR A 275 -5.43 -2.22 14.42
C TYR A 275 -4.06 -2.84 14.53
N THR A 276 -3.92 -3.99 15.19
CA THR A 276 -2.64 -4.59 15.54
C THR A 276 -2.44 -5.94 14.86
N ASP A 277 -1.41 -6.03 14.03
CA ASP A 277 -0.93 -7.24 13.38
C ASP A 277 0.37 -7.69 14.06
N TYR A 278 0.54 -9.00 14.24
CA TYR A 278 1.78 -9.55 14.82
C TYR A 278 3.03 -9.12 14.04
N ARG A 279 2.92 -8.99 12.72
CA ARG A 279 4.01 -8.55 11.85
C ARG A 279 4.47 -7.13 12.20
N TYR A 280 3.54 -6.23 12.51
CA TYR A 280 3.86 -4.86 12.91
C TYR A 280 4.50 -4.84 14.30
N VAL A 281 3.86 -5.45 15.30
CA VAL A 281 4.32 -5.35 16.67
C VAL A 281 5.58 -6.17 16.92
N ILE A 282 5.62 -7.45 16.51
CA ILE A 282 6.80 -8.30 16.71
C ILE A 282 7.93 -7.91 15.77
N GLY A 283 7.63 -7.64 14.50
CA GLY A 283 8.63 -7.14 13.55
C GLY A 283 9.24 -5.82 14.00
N GLY A 284 8.41 -4.88 14.49
CA GLY A 284 8.86 -3.61 15.06
C GLY A 284 9.75 -3.79 16.28
N LEU A 285 9.31 -4.60 17.26
CA LEU A 285 10.09 -4.91 18.46
C LEU A 285 11.45 -5.57 18.13
N ILE A 286 11.48 -6.51 17.19
CA ILE A 286 12.74 -7.13 16.77
C ILE A 286 13.67 -6.08 16.13
N CYS A 287 13.16 -5.18 15.30
CA CYS A 287 13.97 -4.09 14.73
C CYS A 287 14.51 -3.15 15.82
N GLU A 288 13.68 -2.79 16.82
CA GLU A 288 14.08 -1.99 17.96
C GLU A 288 15.20 -2.67 18.77
N LEU A 289 15.04 -3.96 19.13
CA LEU A 289 16.04 -4.74 19.85
C LEU A 289 17.37 -4.87 19.09
N VAL A 290 17.32 -5.05 17.77
CA VAL A 290 18.52 -5.05 16.93
C VAL A 290 19.19 -3.68 16.93
N TYR A 291 18.41 -2.61 16.85
CA TYR A 291 18.91 -1.24 16.94
C TYR A 291 19.54 -0.93 18.30
N GLU A 292 18.92 -1.33 19.40
CA GLU A 292 19.47 -1.16 20.76
C GLU A 292 20.84 -1.86 20.94
N LYS A 293 21.04 -3.02 20.30
CA LYS A 293 22.30 -3.77 20.39
C LYS A 293 23.46 -3.17 19.62
N GLY A 294 23.23 -2.57 18.48
CA GLY A 294 24.32 -2.13 17.61
C GLY A 294 24.02 -0.92 16.74
N GLY A 295 22.97 -0.18 17.13
CA GLY A 295 22.58 1.05 16.46
C GLY A 295 22.17 0.85 15.00
N LEU A 296 22.25 1.93 14.26
CA LEU A 296 21.85 2.01 12.87
C LEU A 296 22.60 1.02 11.95
N LYS A 297 23.88 0.79 12.24
CA LYS A 297 24.69 -0.15 11.44
C LYS A 297 24.12 -1.56 11.50
N LEU A 298 23.80 -2.03 12.71
CA LEU A 298 23.27 -3.39 12.88
C LEU A 298 21.88 -3.53 12.28
N LEU A 299 21.06 -2.48 12.37
CA LEU A 299 19.73 -2.46 11.74
C LEU A 299 19.83 -2.51 10.21
N LYS A 300 20.76 -1.77 9.58
CA LYS A 300 21.02 -1.88 8.14
C LYS A 300 21.45 -3.30 7.71
N ASP A 301 22.31 -3.93 8.50
CA ASP A 301 22.74 -5.31 8.26
C ASP A 301 21.55 -6.28 8.38
N PHE A 302 20.63 -6.03 9.31
CA PHE A 302 19.41 -6.83 9.51
C PHE A 302 18.43 -6.71 8.32
N LEU A 303 18.29 -5.52 7.72
CA LEU A 303 17.47 -5.30 6.52
C LEU A 303 17.94 -6.08 5.29
N ASN A 304 19.19 -6.58 5.27
CA ASN A 304 19.80 -7.30 4.15
C ASN A 304 19.94 -8.81 4.39
N THR A 305 19.17 -9.41 5.27
CA THR A 305 19.38 -10.80 5.71
C THR A 305 18.73 -11.89 4.85
N GLY A 306 17.94 -11.51 3.83
CA GLY A 306 17.29 -12.45 2.92
C GLY A 306 15.77 -12.44 3.04
N LYS A 307 15.08 -13.02 2.04
CA LYS A 307 13.62 -12.95 1.87
C LYS A 307 12.86 -14.15 2.42
N THR A 308 13.56 -15.27 2.67
CA THR A 308 12.86 -16.50 3.08
C THR A 308 12.58 -16.52 4.57
N ASP A 309 11.54 -17.25 4.97
CA ASP A 309 11.21 -17.47 6.38
C ASP A 309 12.41 -18.02 7.17
N ARG A 310 13.20 -18.89 6.55
CA ARG A 310 14.42 -19.42 7.13
C ARG A 310 15.46 -18.32 7.37
N ASP A 311 15.65 -17.42 6.41
CA ASP A 311 16.59 -16.29 6.53
C ASP A 311 16.16 -15.39 7.71
N TYR A 312 14.88 -15.15 7.87
CA TYR A 312 14.35 -14.35 8.96
C TYR A 312 14.64 -14.95 10.35
N TYR A 313 14.37 -16.25 10.56
CA TYR A 313 14.72 -16.92 11.82
C TYR A 313 16.23 -16.99 12.05
N ASN A 314 17.02 -17.24 11.03
CA ASN A 314 18.48 -17.21 11.10
C ASN A 314 19.01 -15.81 11.46
N ALA A 315 18.36 -14.76 10.94
CA ALA A 315 18.68 -13.37 11.28
C ALA A 315 18.38 -13.07 12.76
N ILE A 316 17.25 -13.50 13.30
CA ILE A 316 16.93 -13.36 14.72
C ILE A 316 18.01 -14.07 15.57
N GLU A 317 18.38 -15.31 15.24
CA GLU A 317 19.44 -16.02 15.95
C GLU A 317 20.80 -15.30 15.85
N LYS A 318 21.17 -14.83 14.68
CA LYS A 318 22.43 -14.11 14.44
C LYS A 318 22.53 -12.81 15.21
N PHE A 319 21.48 -11.98 15.18
CA PHE A 319 21.54 -10.62 15.71
C PHE A 319 21.09 -10.52 17.18
N LEU A 320 20.12 -11.33 17.59
CA LEU A 320 19.61 -11.32 18.97
C LEU A 320 20.15 -12.46 19.84
N HIS A 321 20.82 -13.46 19.24
CA HIS A 321 21.31 -14.69 19.90
C HIS A 321 20.16 -15.56 20.47
N VAL A 322 18.99 -15.52 19.83
CA VAL A 322 17.78 -16.23 20.26
C VAL A 322 17.40 -17.25 19.21
N LYS A 323 17.44 -18.54 19.57
CA LYS A 323 16.99 -19.62 18.70
C LYS A 323 15.47 -19.67 18.62
N GLN A 324 14.93 -20.09 17.48
CA GLN A 324 13.50 -20.21 17.26
C GLN A 324 12.78 -21.02 18.37
N ALA A 325 13.38 -22.09 18.86
CA ALA A 325 12.79 -22.95 19.89
C ALA A 325 12.53 -22.25 21.25
N VAL A 326 13.16 -21.13 21.52
CA VAL A 326 13.00 -20.34 22.75
C VAL A 326 12.43 -18.96 22.51
N LEU A 327 12.03 -18.68 21.27
CA LEU A 327 11.57 -17.36 20.83
C LEU A 327 10.26 -16.95 21.55
N ASN A 328 9.36 -17.89 21.82
CA ASN A 328 8.12 -17.63 22.55
C ASN A 328 8.39 -17.01 23.93
N LYS A 329 9.30 -17.61 24.72
CA LYS A 329 9.66 -17.08 26.05
C LYS A 329 10.29 -15.70 25.92
N PHE A 330 11.27 -15.57 25.05
CA PHE A 330 12.00 -14.32 24.82
C PHE A 330 11.07 -13.18 24.43
N LEU A 331 10.22 -13.39 23.42
CA LEU A 331 9.31 -12.34 22.95
C LEU A 331 8.28 -11.93 24.00
N ARG A 332 7.73 -12.87 24.78
CA ARG A 332 6.82 -12.53 25.87
C ARG A 332 7.49 -11.68 26.94
N GLU A 333 8.75 -11.99 27.29
CA GLU A 333 9.54 -11.20 28.25
C GLU A 333 9.83 -9.80 27.71
N GLU A 334 10.26 -9.66 26.45
CA GLU A 334 10.55 -8.35 25.86
C GLU A 334 9.28 -7.52 25.63
N ILE A 335 8.17 -8.12 25.18
CA ILE A 335 6.87 -7.45 25.05
C ILE A 335 6.42 -6.91 26.42
N ALA A 336 6.50 -7.72 27.48
CA ALA A 336 6.13 -7.29 28.82
C ALA A 336 7.03 -6.17 29.39
N LYS A 337 8.30 -6.16 29.02
CA LYS A 337 9.26 -5.12 29.40
C LYS A 337 8.97 -3.78 28.69
N HIS A 338 8.71 -3.82 27.37
CA HIS A 338 8.47 -2.62 26.55
C HIS A 338 7.02 -2.12 26.57
N SER A 339 6.11 -2.82 27.25
CA SER A 339 4.71 -2.40 27.45
C SER A 339 4.51 -1.45 28.64
N LYS A 340 5.56 -1.23 29.45
CA LYS A 340 5.54 -0.33 30.62
C LYS A 340 5.79 1.11 30.20
#